data_4512cc6dfa720a43a26864c50470e3b0
#
_entry.id   4512cc6dfa720a43a26864c50470e3b0
#
_cell.length_a   1.000
_cell.length_b   1.000
_cell.length_c   1.000
_cell.angle_alpha   90.00
_cell.angle_beta   90.00
_cell.angle_gamma   90.00
#
_symmetry.space_group_name_H-M   'P 1'
#
loop_
_entity.id
_entity.type
_entity.pdbx_description
1 polymer ?
#
loop_
_entity_poly.entity_id
_entity_poly.type
_entity_poly.pdbx_seq_one_letter_code
_entity_poly.pdbx_strand_id
1 'polypeptide(L)'
;MQDESKSGGASAKQPPKKKWIVAGVVAVVLVVACGGMWIWHGQPSFCAAICHTPMDPYLATYEAQPGTVASDKYGEQVENASGMLSATHRVDANAGCMDCHVPTLSEQVSEGMAWVSGNYTLEANNTYGGVLSERSDAQLTAARGTDGDAFCLKSGCHV
;
A
#
# COMPACT_ATOMS: atom_id res chain seq x y z
N MET A 1 -69.47 -12.14 35.86
CA MET A 1 -68.42 -12.90 35.18
C MET A 1 -67.47 -11.86 34.66
N GLN A 2 -66.33 -11.61 35.34
CA GLN A 2 -65.28 -10.70 34.95
C GLN A 2 -64.10 -11.54 34.53
N ASP A 3 -63.73 -11.41 33.26
CA ASP A 3 -62.59 -12.12 32.68
C ASP A 3 -61.35 -11.23 32.81
N GLU A 4 -60.44 -11.61 33.70
CA GLU A 4 -59.18 -10.93 33.92
C GLU A 4 -58.16 -11.42 32.88
N SER A 5 -57.98 -10.62 31.82
CA SER A 5 -56.94 -10.82 30.84
C SER A 5 -55.58 -10.48 31.45
N LYS A 6 -54.84 -11.54 31.80
CA LYS A 6 -53.48 -11.47 32.33
C LYS A 6 -52.49 -11.19 31.14
N SER A 7 -52.15 -9.94 30.95
CA SER A 7 -51.08 -9.52 30.01
C SER A 7 -49.71 -9.93 30.57
N GLY A 8 -49.18 -11.03 30.06
CA GLY A 8 -47.84 -11.52 30.37
C GLY A 8 -46.79 -10.69 29.64
N GLY A 9 -46.28 -9.64 30.25
CA GLY A 9 -45.14 -8.88 29.72
C GLY A 9 -43.89 -9.76 29.68
N ALA A 10 -43.45 -10.16 28.49
CA ALA A 10 -42.17 -10.80 28.30
C ALA A 10 -41.05 -9.86 28.63
N SER A 11 -40.45 -10.02 29.82
CA SER A 11 -39.24 -9.28 30.21
C SER A 11 -38.08 -9.71 29.31
N ALA A 12 -37.68 -8.89 28.38
CA ALA A 12 -36.51 -9.09 27.55
C ALA A 12 -35.27 -9.17 28.47
N LYS A 13 -34.68 -10.37 28.61
CA LYS A 13 -33.42 -10.56 29.34
C LYS A 13 -32.34 -9.70 28.75
N GLN A 14 -31.91 -8.67 29.47
CA GLN A 14 -30.76 -7.85 29.07
C GLN A 14 -29.52 -8.75 28.98
N PRO A 15 -28.76 -8.68 27.86
CA PRO A 15 -27.55 -9.47 27.73
C PRO A 15 -26.55 -9.11 28.84
N PRO A 16 -25.80 -10.08 29.38
CA PRO A 16 -24.91 -9.85 30.50
C PRO A 16 -23.87 -8.77 30.14
N LYS A 17 -23.70 -7.79 31.00
CA LYS A 17 -22.80 -6.62 30.83
C LYS A 17 -21.39 -6.98 30.38
N LYS A 18 -20.88 -8.17 30.78
CA LYS A 18 -19.59 -8.72 30.32
C LYS A 18 -19.49 -8.88 28.79
N LYS A 19 -20.55 -9.30 28.11
CA LYS A 19 -20.54 -9.46 26.65
C LYS A 19 -20.39 -8.12 25.93
N TRP A 20 -21.00 -7.07 26.46
CA TRP A 20 -20.86 -5.72 25.90
C TRP A 20 -19.47 -5.12 26.13
N ILE A 21 -18.87 -5.39 27.30
CA ILE A 21 -17.48 -4.98 27.57
C ILE A 21 -16.51 -5.68 26.61
N VAL A 22 -16.64 -7.00 26.44
CA VAL A 22 -15.80 -7.76 25.51
C VAL A 22 -16.00 -7.26 24.09
N ALA A 23 -17.23 -7.06 23.64
CA ALA A 23 -17.52 -6.54 22.32
C ALA A 23 -16.91 -5.13 22.12
N GLY A 24 -16.98 -4.27 23.12
CA GLY A 24 -16.35 -2.94 23.09
C GLY A 24 -14.83 -3.01 22.97
N VAL A 25 -14.19 -3.87 23.77
CA VAL A 25 -12.73 -4.07 23.69
C VAL A 25 -12.33 -4.61 22.32
N VAL A 26 -13.04 -5.61 21.81
CA VAL A 26 -12.77 -6.16 20.46
C VAL A 26 -12.92 -5.08 19.38
N ALA A 27 -13.99 -4.27 19.46
CA ALA A 27 -14.19 -3.18 18.52
C ALA A 27 -13.05 -2.16 18.55
N VAL A 28 -12.59 -1.77 19.73
CA VAL A 28 -11.44 -0.84 19.88
C VAL A 28 -10.17 -1.46 19.29
N VAL A 29 -9.88 -2.72 19.59
CA VAL A 29 -8.70 -3.42 19.04
C VAL A 29 -8.76 -3.47 17.51
N LEU A 30 -9.93 -3.77 16.93
CA LEU A 30 -10.10 -3.78 15.48
C LEU A 30 -9.89 -2.40 14.87
N VAL A 31 -10.44 -1.34 15.47
CA VAL A 31 -10.24 0.02 14.98
C VAL A 31 -8.76 0.42 15.01
N VAL A 32 -8.05 0.12 16.10
CA VAL A 32 -6.62 0.39 16.23
C VAL A 32 -5.80 -0.42 15.21
N ALA A 33 -6.11 -1.71 15.06
CA ALA A 33 -5.42 -2.56 14.10
C ALA A 33 -5.66 -2.11 12.64
N CYS A 34 -6.90 -1.81 12.27
CA CYS A 34 -7.22 -1.32 10.93
C CYS A 34 -6.60 0.06 10.66
N GLY A 35 -6.66 0.98 11.63
CA GLY A 35 -6.04 2.30 11.52
C GLY A 35 -4.52 2.21 11.41
N GLY A 36 -3.89 1.37 12.24
CA GLY A 36 -2.45 1.12 12.17
C GLY A 36 -2.02 0.49 10.84
N MET A 37 -2.78 -0.49 10.35
CA MET A 37 -2.54 -1.11 9.04
C MET A 37 -2.68 -0.09 7.90
N TRP A 38 -3.68 0.78 7.96
CA TRP A 38 -3.91 1.83 6.96
C TRP A 38 -2.73 2.82 6.89
N ILE A 39 -2.23 3.27 8.05
CA ILE A 39 -1.08 4.17 8.12
C ILE A 39 0.18 3.46 7.61
N TRP A 40 0.41 2.22 8.05
CA TRP A 40 1.59 1.44 7.65
C TRP A 40 1.58 1.09 6.15
N HIS A 41 0.41 0.83 5.57
CA HIS A 41 0.27 0.54 4.14
C HIS A 41 0.83 1.66 3.24
N GLY A 42 0.80 2.92 3.68
CA GLY A 42 1.41 4.04 2.96
C GLY A 42 2.94 4.14 3.10
N GLN A 43 3.58 3.31 3.92
CA GLN A 43 5.01 3.40 4.19
C GLN A 43 5.83 2.45 3.31
N PRO A 44 7.05 2.82 2.89
CA PRO A 44 7.97 1.91 2.20
C PRO A 44 8.21 0.60 2.93
N SER A 45 8.23 0.65 4.27
CA SER A 45 8.38 -0.53 5.13
C SER A 45 7.26 -1.56 4.99
N PHE A 46 6.07 -1.17 4.56
CA PHE A 46 5.00 -2.11 4.23
C PHE A 46 5.36 -2.93 2.98
N CYS A 47 5.81 -2.25 1.93
CA CYS A 47 6.26 -2.90 0.70
C CYS A 47 7.42 -3.85 0.98
N ALA A 48 8.38 -3.43 1.81
CA ALA A 48 9.51 -4.26 2.24
C ALA A 48 9.07 -5.51 3.02
N ALA A 49 8.06 -5.40 3.88
CA ALA A 49 7.65 -6.52 4.73
C ALA A 49 6.68 -7.49 4.03
N ILE A 50 5.75 -6.97 3.24
CA ILE A 50 4.67 -7.77 2.63
C ILE A 50 5.06 -8.28 1.24
N CYS A 51 5.64 -7.42 0.41
CA CYS A 51 6.00 -7.73 -0.97
C CYS A 51 7.53 -7.81 -1.16
N HIS A 52 8.27 -8.16 -0.13
CA HIS A 52 9.74 -8.03 -0.03
C HIS A 52 10.49 -8.49 -1.30
N THR A 53 10.32 -9.71 -1.74
CA THR A 53 11.11 -10.26 -2.86
C THR A 53 10.99 -9.43 -4.15
N PRO A 54 9.80 -9.12 -4.69
CA PRO A 54 9.70 -8.32 -5.89
C PRO A 54 9.95 -6.82 -5.66
N MET A 55 9.96 -6.35 -4.41
CA MET A 55 10.12 -4.94 -4.08
C MET A 55 11.53 -4.54 -3.67
N ASP A 56 12.39 -5.50 -3.32
CA ASP A 56 13.75 -5.22 -2.86
C ASP A 56 14.56 -4.32 -3.83
N PRO A 57 14.55 -4.55 -5.17
CA PRO A 57 15.28 -3.69 -6.09
C PRO A 57 14.76 -2.24 -6.12
N TYR A 58 13.46 -2.07 -6.02
CA TYR A 58 12.83 -0.74 -6.01
C TYR A 58 13.09 0.00 -4.71
N LEU A 59 13.10 -0.72 -3.58
CA LEU A 59 13.42 -0.16 -2.27
C LEU A 59 14.87 0.30 -2.22
N ALA A 60 15.81 -0.50 -2.71
CA ALA A 60 17.22 -0.12 -2.80
C ALA A 60 17.42 1.17 -3.62
N THR A 61 16.72 1.29 -4.75
CA THR A 61 16.75 2.50 -5.58
C THR A 61 16.12 3.71 -4.85
N TYR A 62 15.02 3.51 -4.15
CA TYR A 62 14.33 4.54 -3.39
C TYR A 62 15.15 5.04 -2.20
N GLU A 63 15.82 4.14 -1.49
CA GLU A 63 16.62 4.44 -0.30
C GLU A 63 18.01 4.99 -0.63
N ALA A 64 18.43 4.94 -1.88
CA ALA A 64 19.70 5.49 -2.33
C ALA A 64 19.87 6.95 -1.93
N GLN A 65 21.08 7.34 -1.56
CA GLN A 65 21.36 8.73 -1.18
C GLN A 65 21.80 9.54 -2.40
N PRO A 66 21.11 10.63 -2.73
CA PRO A 66 21.57 11.55 -3.79
C PRO A 66 23.03 11.99 -3.57
N GLY A 67 23.78 12.06 -4.65
CA GLY A 67 25.21 12.41 -4.57
C GLY A 67 26.17 11.25 -4.29
N THR A 68 25.66 10.03 -4.07
CA THR A 68 26.49 8.84 -3.85
C THR A 68 26.35 7.82 -4.97
N VAL A 69 27.30 6.90 -5.05
CA VAL A 69 27.19 5.72 -5.91
C VAL A 69 26.11 4.79 -5.35
N ALA A 70 25.24 4.31 -6.19
CA ALA A 70 24.20 3.35 -5.81
C ALA A 70 23.91 2.38 -6.96
N SER A 71 23.11 1.34 -6.68
CA SER A 71 22.61 0.45 -7.72
C SER A 71 21.19 0.84 -8.11
N ASP A 72 20.88 0.74 -9.39
CA ASP A 72 19.51 0.85 -9.85
C ASP A 72 18.72 -0.46 -9.60
N LYS A 73 17.45 -0.50 -10.02
CA LYS A 73 16.58 -1.67 -9.83
C LYS A 73 17.04 -2.92 -10.60
N TYR A 74 17.92 -2.78 -11.58
CA TYR A 74 18.50 -3.89 -12.33
C TYR A 74 19.84 -4.36 -11.76
N GLY A 75 20.35 -3.68 -10.73
CA GLY A 75 21.63 -3.95 -10.11
C GLY A 75 22.82 -3.26 -10.82
N GLU A 76 22.55 -2.41 -11.80
CA GLU A 76 23.58 -1.63 -12.46
C GLU A 76 24.05 -0.48 -11.58
N GLN A 77 25.36 -0.24 -11.57
CA GLN A 77 25.93 0.86 -10.79
C GLN A 77 25.65 2.21 -11.46
N VAL A 78 25.10 3.11 -10.67
CA VAL A 78 24.89 4.51 -11.03
C VAL A 78 25.85 5.36 -10.21
N GLU A 79 26.72 6.10 -10.86
CA GLU A 79 27.77 6.89 -10.20
C GLU A 79 27.21 7.97 -9.27
N ASN A 80 26.03 8.48 -9.58
CA ASN A 80 25.36 9.48 -8.78
C ASN A 80 23.86 9.22 -8.69
N ALA A 81 23.39 8.80 -7.53
CA ALA A 81 21.99 8.53 -7.26
C ALA A 81 21.07 9.76 -7.40
N SER A 82 21.61 10.96 -7.55
CA SER A 82 20.79 12.14 -7.91
C SER A 82 20.13 12.02 -9.30
N GLY A 83 20.61 11.12 -10.15
CA GLY A 83 19.95 10.75 -11.40
C GLY A 83 18.75 9.80 -11.23
N MET A 84 18.56 9.24 -10.04
CA MET A 84 17.45 8.36 -9.75
C MET A 84 16.23 9.15 -9.26
N LEU A 85 15.17 9.12 -10.04
CA LEU A 85 13.94 9.89 -9.77
C LEU A 85 13.38 9.65 -8.36
N SER A 86 13.28 8.39 -7.94
CA SER A 86 12.71 8.00 -6.64
C SER A 86 13.58 8.49 -5.47
N ALA A 87 14.91 8.38 -5.58
CA ALA A 87 15.84 8.83 -4.54
C ALA A 87 15.79 10.35 -4.35
N THR A 88 15.79 11.09 -5.45
CA THR A 88 15.74 12.56 -5.45
C THR A 88 14.41 13.06 -4.89
N HIS A 89 13.27 12.52 -5.37
CA HIS A 89 11.97 12.94 -4.85
C HIS A 89 11.76 12.59 -3.38
N ARG A 90 12.32 11.47 -2.91
CA ARG A 90 12.29 11.13 -1.49
C ARG A 90 13.00 12.19 -0.65
N VAL A 91 14.18 12.63 -1.06
CA VAL A 91 14.99 13.57 -0.28
C VAL A 91 14.49 15.01 -0.42
N ASP A 92 14.22 15.45 -1.65
CA ASP A 92 13.90 16.85 -1.93
C ASP A 92 12.43 17.20 -1.67
N ALA A 93 11.52 16.24 -1.89
CA ALA A 93 10.09 16.45 -1.76
C ALA A 93 9.45 15.62 -0.62
N ASN A 94 10.24 14.81 0.10
CA ASN A 94 9.74 13.85 1.09
C ASN A 94 8.63 12.94 0.52
N ALA A 95 8.74 12.60 -0.78
CA ALA A 95 7.76 11.80 -1.47
C ALA A 95 7.88 10.32 -1.09
N GLY A 96 6.76 9.71 -0.71
CA GLY A 96 6.64 8.27 -0.51
C GLY A 96 6.27 7.55 -1.81
N CYS A 97 6.28 6.23 -1.77
CA CYS A 97 5.92 5.41 -2.93
C CYS A 97 4.51 5.73 -3.45
N MET A 98 3.56 5.93 -2.52
CA MET A 98 2.15 6.19 -2.84
C MET A 98 1.86 7.59 -3.36
N ASP A 99 2.82 8.52 -3.28
CA ASP A 99 2.67 9.86 -3.86
C ASP A 99 2.78 9.83 -5.39
N CYS A 100 3.58 8.88 -5.91
CA CYS A 100 3.73 8.64 -7.35
C CYS A 100 2.88 7.46 -7.82
N HIS A 101 2.82 6.38 -7.02
CA HIS A 101 1.99 5.22 -7.27
C HIS A 101 0.63 5.41 -6.59
N VAL A 102 -0.36 5.93 -7.32
CA VAL A 102 -1.73 6.17 -6.82
C VAL A 102 -2.68 5.10 -7.38
N PRO A 103 -2.58 3.84 -6.92
CA PRO A 103 -3.44 2.78 -7.42
C PRO A 103 -4.88 2.95 -6.90
N THR A 104 -5.83 2.57 -7.73
CA THR A 104 -7.21 2.43 -7.28
C THR A 104 -7.34 1.25 -6.31
N LEU A 105 -8.39 1.22 -5.50
CA LEU A 105 -8.62 0.11 -4.58
C LEU A 105 -8.71 -1.25 -5.32
N SER A 106 -9.30 -1.28 -6.52
CA SER A 106 -9.38 -2.49 -7.34
C SER A 106 -8.00 -2.97 -7.82
N GLU A 107 -7.11 -2.04 -8.16
CA GLU A 107 -5.72 -2.38 -8.51
C GLU A 107 -4.98 -2.94 -7.31
N GLN A 108 -5.05 -2.30 -6.15
CA GLN A 108 -4.43 -2.79 -4.92
C GLN A 108 -4.88 -4.21 -4.57
N VAL A 109 -6.17 -4.49 -4.67
CA VAL A 109 -6.72 -5.83 -4.42
C VAL A 109 -6.21 -6.83 -5.45
N SER A 110 -6.21 -6.49 -6.75
CA SER A 110 -5.74 -7.39 -7.80
C SER A 110 -4.24 -7.68 -7.71
N GLU A 111 -3.43 -6.67 -7.39
CA GLU A 111 -1.99 -6.83 -7.17
C GLU A 111 -1.69 -7.65 -5.93
N GLY A 112 -2.39 -7.39 -4.83
CA GLY A 112 -2.28 -8.21 -3.63
C GLY A 112 -2.66 -9.67 -3.86
N MET A 113 -3.71 -9.93 -4.63
CA MET A 113 -4.11 -11.29 -5.01
C MET A 113 -3.09 -11.94 -5.94
N ALA A 114 -2.54 -11.21 -6.89
CA ALA A 114 -1.47 -11.70 -7.77
C ALA A 114 -0.24 -12.09 -6.95
N TRP A 115 0.14 -11.26 -5.98
CA TRP A 115 1.27 -11.55 -5.10
C TRP A 115 1.02 -12.79 -4.23
N VAL A 116 -0.10 -12.87 -3.53
CA VAL A 116 -0.43 -14.01 -2.64
C VAL A 116 -0.53 -15.33 -3.41
N SER A 117 -1.01 -15.29 -4.65
CA SER A 117 -1.11 -16.48 -5.52
C SER A 117 0.19 -16.80 -6.27
N GLY A 118 1.21 -15.95 -6.20
CA GLY A 118 2.44 -16.08 -6.99
C GLY A 118 2.24 -15.83 -8.49
N ASN A 119 1.14 -15.20 -8.87
CA ASN A 119 0.79 -14.91 -10.27
C ASN A 119 1.35 -13.55 -10.70
N TYR A 120 2.66 -13.42 -10.68
CA TYR A 120 3.39 -12.25 -11.18
C TYR A 120 4.63 -12.70 -11.94
N THR A 121 5.13 -11.86 -12.83
CA THR A 121 6.32 -12.15 -13.65
C THR A 121 7.48 -11.30 -13.16
N LEU A 122 8.64 -11.91 -13.00
CA LEU A 122 9.91 -11.23 -12.73
C LEU A 122 10.78 -11.28 -13.99
N GLU A 123 11.38 -10.15 -14.31
CA GLU A 123 12.45 -10.09 -15.29
C GLU A 123 13.78 -10.34 -14.60
N ALA A 124 14.68 -11.07 -15.25
CA ALA A 124 15.97 -11.41 -14.67
C ALA A 124 16.82 -10.16 -14.44
N ASN A 125 17.45 -10.12 -13.27
CA ASN A 125 18.53 -9.20 -12.97
C ASN A 125 19.66 -9.91 -12.22
N ASN A 126 20.78 -9.24 -12.04
CA ASN A 126 21.98 -9.86 -11.50
C ASN A 126 22.12 -9.71 -9.98
N THR A 127 21.50 -8.74 -9.36
CA THR A 127 21.73 -8.40 -7.94
C THR A 127 20.63 -8.91 -7.04
N TYR A 128 19.38 -8.77 -7.45
CA TYR A 128 18.22 -9.05 -6.60
C TYR A 128 17.43 -10.30 -7.00
N GLY A 129 17.88 -11.00 -8.05
CA GLY A 129 17.20 -12.20 -8.57
C GLY A 129 16.03 -11.92 -9.52
N GLY A 130 15.63 -10.68 -9.67
CA GLY A 130 14.61 -10.23 -10.62
C GLY A 130 13.86 -8.99 -10.15
N VAL A 131 13.32 -8.26 -11.10
CA VAL A 131 12.41 -7.14 -10.90
C VAL A 131 11.04 -7.50 -11.45
N LEU A 132 9.99 -6.88 -10.92
CA LEU A 132 8.66 -7.06 -11.50
C LEU A 132 8.65 -6.60 -12.96
N SER A 133 8.05 -7.42 -13.81
CA SER A 133 7.80 -7.05 -15.20
C SER A 133 6.95 -5.77 -15.24
N GLU A 134 7.49 -4.74 -15.86
CA GLU A 134 6.86 -3.43 -15.88
C GLU A 134 5.73 -3.35 -16.88
N ARG A 135 4.72 -2.60 -16.54
CA ARG A 135 3.71 -2.19 -17.51
C ARG A 135 4.33 -1.19 -18.49
N SER A 136 3.96 -1.29 -19.75
CA SER A 136 4.35 -0.27 -20.73
C SER A 136 3.76 1.11 -20.37
N ASP A 137 4.38 2.18 -20.82
CA ASP A 137 3.89 3.55 -20.63
C ASP A 137 2.41 3.68 -21.05
N ALA A 138 2.03 3.06 -22.15
CA ALA A 138 0.63 3.04 -22.61
C ALA A 138 -0.32 2.35 -21.62
N GLN A 139 0.12 1.30 -20.93
CA GLN A 139 -0.69 0.61 -19.91
C GLN A 139 -0.79 1.45 -18.62
N LEU A 140 0.30 2.11 -18.22
CA LEU A 140 0.30 3.00 -17.06
C LEU A 140 -0.58 4.23 -17.31
N THR A 141 -0.51 4.83 -18.47
CA THR A 141 -1.31 5.99 -18.85
C THR A 141 -2.79 5.64 -19.01
N ALA A 142 -3.11 4.48 -19.58
CA ALA A 142 -4.48 4.00 -19.68
C ALA A 142 -5.14 3.79 -18.31
N ALA A 143 -4.39 3.24 -17.35
CA ALA A 143 -4.89 3.03 -15.99
C ALA A 143 -5.21 4.33 -15.25
N ARG A 144 -4.55 5.44 -15.60
CA ARG A 144 -4.70 6.75 -14.95
C ARG A 144 -5.47 7.77 -15.77
N GLY A 145 -5.80 7.48 -17.01
CA GLY A 145 -6.48 8.39 -17.93
C GLY A 145 -5.67 9.63 -18.33
N THR A 146 -4.34 9.60 -18.09
CA THR A 146 -3.40 10.66 -18.46
C THR A 146 -2.09 10.05 -18.94
N ASP A 147 -1.33 10.73 -19.80
CA ASP A 147 0.05 10.33 -20.09
C ASP A 147 0.97 10.61 -18.88
N GLY A 148 2.14 9.97 -18.84
CA GLY A 148 3.07 10.06 -17.71
C GLY A 148 3.49 11.49 -17.39
N ASP A 149 3.78 12.27 -18.41
CA ASP A 149 4.18 13.68 -18.25
C ASP A 149 3.03 14.52 -17.69
N ALA A 150 1.81 14.33 -18.20
CA ALA A 150 0.64 15.01 -17.69
C ALA A 150 0.34 14.65 -16.22
N PHE A 151 0.67 13.43 -15.77
CA PHE A 151 0.56 13.06 -14.36
C PHE A 151 1.49 13.91 -13.49
N CYS A 152 2.77 13.99 -13.82
CA CYS A 152 3.76 14.77 -13.07
C CYS A 152 3.41 16.27 -13.05
N LEU A 153 2.94 16.82 -14.17
CA LEU A 153 2.59 18.23 -14.30
C LEU A 153 1.25 18.60 -13.67
N LYS A 154 0.26 17.69 -13.68
CA LYS A 154 -1.08 17.95 -13.12
C LYS A 154 -1.19 17.68 -11.61
N SER A 155 -0.29 16.93 -11.05
CA SER A 155 -0.32 16.60 -9.62
C SER A 155 -0.01 17.78 -8.69
N GLY A 156 0.38 18.95 -9.26
CA GLY A 156 0.79 20.13 -8.50
C GLY A 156 2.21 20.06 -7.97
N CYS A 157 2.97 19.03 -8.32
CA CYS A 157 4.37 18.86 -7.92
C CYS A 157 5.31 19.65 -8.85
N HIS A 158 5.01 19.65 -10.14
CA HIS A 158 5.77 20.41 -11.14
C HIS A 158 4.83 21.44 -11.81
N VAL A 159 5.24 22.69 -11.85
CA VAL A 159 4.54 23.83 -12.46
C VAL A 159 5.41 24.48 -13.54
#